data_2ff86a4446838bd18f246a624ac59fa3
#
_entry.id   2ff86a4446838bd18f246a624ac59fa3
#
_cell.length_a   1.000
_cell.length_b   1.000
_cell.length_c   1.000
_cell.angle_alpha   90.00
_cell.angle_beta   90.00
_cell.angle_gamma   90.00
#
_symmetry.space_group_name_H-M   'P 1'
#
loop_
_entity.id
_entity.type
_entity.pdbx_description
1 polymer ?
#
loop_
_entity_poly.entity_id
_entity_poly.type
_entity_poly.pdbx_seq_one_letter_code
_entity_poly.pdbx_strand_id
1 'polypeptide(L)'
;MGKKLRTAKQVLREFKFSILDDGADYDPQLAGEKILLQGVVDCALVEEEAITVVDFKTDRVTQDSIAQRAEYYRPQVQAYANALTHIFQKPVKQTILYFFQLDRWVEVE
;
A
#
# COMPACT_ATOMS: atom_id res chain seq x y z
N MET A 1 8.87 14.92 -0.99
CA MET A 1 9.09 13.79 -1.89
C MET A 1 10.51 13.72 -2.43
N GLY A 2 11.07 14.82 -2.92
CA GLY A 2 12.41 14.78 -3.51
C GLY A 2 13.48 14.28 -2.56
N LYS A 3 13.44 14.71 -1.30
CA LYS A 3 14.43 14.27 -0.32
C LYS A 3 14.28 12.77 -0.02
N LYS A 4 13.03 12.29 0.10
CA LYS A 4 12.76 10.88 0.34
C LYS A 4 13.23 10.03 -0.85
N LEU A 5 12.97 10.49 -2.06
CA LEU A 5 13.42 9.79 -3.25
C LEU A 5 14.93 9.68 -3.33
N ARG A 6 15.65 10.71 -2.87
CA ARG A 6 17.11 10.69 -2.87
C ARG A 6 17.69 9.71 -1.87
N THR A 7 16.98 9.44 -0.77
CA THR A 7 17.44 8.50 0.25
C THR A 7 16.94 7.08 0.01
N ALA A 8 15.97 6.89 -0.88
CA ALA A 8 15.44 5.58 -1.18
C ALA A 8 16.46 4.77 -1.95
N LYS A 9 16.69 3.53 -1.54
CA LYS A 9 17.59 2.62 -2.26
C LYS A 9 17.01 2.20 -3.58
N GLN A 10 15.69 2.09 -3.65
CA GLN A 10 15.02 1.58 -4.83
C GLN A 10 13.62 2.20 -4.92
N VAL A 11 13.25 2.61 -6.13
CA VAL A 11 11.90 3.07 -6.41
C VAL A 11 11.27 2.04 -7.35
N LEU A 12 10.21 1.40 -6.90
CA LEU A 12 9.48 0.43 -7.69
C LEU A 12 8.23 1.09 -8.25
N ARG A 13 7.99 0.92 -9.55
CA ARG A 13 6.80 1.42 -10.22
C ARG A 13 6.06 0.26 -10.84
N GLU A 14 4.73 0.25 -10.69
CA GLU A 14 3.89 -0.81 -11.22
C GLU A 14 4.42 -2.19 -10.81
N PHE A 15 4.72 -2.33 -9.53
CA PHE A 15 5.29 -3.56 -8.99
C PHE A 15 4.21 -4.62 -8.86
N LYS A 16 4.30 -5.67 -9.66
CA LYS A 16 3.37 -6.79 -9.62
C LYS A 16 3.83 -7.80 -8.59
N PHE A 17 2.89 -8.30 -7.80
CA PHE A 17 3.21 -9.32 -6.82
C PHE A 17 2.15 -10.41 -6.81
N SER A 18 2.58 -11.60 -6.36
CA SER A 18 1.70 -12.75 -6.15
C SER A 18 2.33 -13.56 -5.03
N ILE A 19 1.67 -13.61 -3.88
CA ILE A 19 2.18 -14.35 -2.72
C ILE A 19 1.07 -15.19 -2.10
N LEU A 20 1.48 -16.25 -1.40
CA LEU A 20 0.58 -17.02 -0.54
C LEU A 20 0.80 -16.57 0.90
N ASP A 21 -0.27 -16.24 1.58
CA ASP A 21 -0.22 -15.78 2.94
C ASP A 21 -1.21 -16.56 3.80
N ASP A 22 -1.05 -16.50 5.12
CA ASP A 22 -1.93 -17.20 6.04
C ASP A 22 -3.29 -16.49 6.09
N GLY A 23 -4.36 -17.24 5.92
CA GLY A 23 -5.70 -16.69 5.96
C GLY A 23 -6.07 -16.07 7.30
N ALA A 24 -5.46 -16.53 8.39
CA ALA A 24 -5.75 -15.99 9.72
C ALA A 24 -5.39 -14.50 9.83
N ASP A 25 -4.45 -14.02 9.02
CA ASP A 25 -4.06 -12.60 9.02
C ASP A 25 -5.18 -11.70 8.49
N TYR A 26 -6.17 -12.27 7.82
CA TYR A 26 -7.27 -11.54 7.19
C TYR A 26 -8.61 -11.86 7.82
N ASP A 27 -8.84 -13.12 8.20
CA ASP A 27 -10.07 -13.59 8.82
C ASP A 27 -9.74 -14.78 9.70
N PRO A 28 -10.02 -14.71 11.02
CA PRO A 28 -9.71 -15.83 11.92
C PRO A 28 -10.34 -17.15 11.49
N GLN A 29 -11.46 -17.11 10.76
CA GLN A 29 -12.11 -18.33 10.27
C GLN A 29 -11.28 -19.04 9.20
N LEU A 30 -10.30 -18.35 8.61
CA LEU A 30 -9.44 -18.89 7.58
C LEU A 30 -8.09 -19.38 8.11
N ALA A 31 -7.99 -19.53 9.43
CA ALA A 31 -6.76 -20.04 10.07
C ALA A 31 -6.42 -21.40 9.49
N GLY A 32 -5.15 -21.58 9.12
CA GLY A 32 -4.68 -22.83 8.52
C GLY A 32 -4.85 -22.88 7.01
N GLU A 33 -5.56 -21.94 6.42
CA GLU A 33 -5.71 -21.86 4.97
C GLU A 33 -4.77 -20.82 4.40
N LYS A 34 -4.31 -21.07 3.17
CA LYS A 34 -3.46 -20.11 2.46
C LYS A 34 -4.31 -19.26 1.52
N ILE A 35 -4.05 -17.96 1.53
CA ILE A 35 -4.73 -17.01 0.66
C ILE A 35 -3.73 -16.52 -0.36
N LEU A 36 -4.13 -16.50 -1.63
CA LEU A 36 -3.33 -15.93 -2.70
C LEU A 36 -3.60 -14.44 -2.77
N LEU A 37 -2.57 -13.65 -2.52
CA LEU A 37 -2.62 -12.20 -2.68
C LEU A 37 -1.93 -11.81 -3.98
N GLN A 38 -2.66 -11.13 -4.84
CA GLN A 38 -2.11 -10.65 -6.10
C GLN A 38 -2.48 -9.19 -6.29
N GLY A 39 -1.58 -8.42 -6.88
CA GLY A 39 -1.89 -7.04 -7.15
C GLY A 39 -0.75 -6.32 -7.83
N VAL A 40 -0.99 -5.03 -8.06
CA VAL A 40 0.01 -4.13 -8.63
C VAL A 40 0.10 -2.92 -7.71
N VAL A 41 1.29 -2.68 -7.18
CA VAL A 41 1.54 -1.49 -6.37
C VAL A 41 2.03 -0.40 -7.31
N ASP A 42 1.35 0.74 -7.33
CA ASP A 42 1.68 1.83 -8.25
C ASP A 42 3.10 2.35 -8.03
N CYS A 43 3.45 2.55 -6.76
CA CYS A 43 4.78 3.05 -6.42
C CYS A 43 5.17 2.59 -5.02
N ALA A 44 6.38 2.11 -4.88
CA ALA A 44 6.93 1.77 -3.58
C ALA A 44 8.35 2.31 -3.48
N LEU A 45 8.63 3.01 -2.38
CA LEU A 45 9.95 3.53 -2.08
C LEU A 45 10.57 2.57 -1.07
N VAL A 46 11.54 1.77 -1.51
CA VAL A 46 12.20 0.78 -0.68
C VAL A 46 13.48 1.39 -0.14
N GLU A 47 13.45 1.74 1.13
CA GLU A 47 14.60 2.31 1.82
C GLU A 47 15.34 1.21 2.57
N GLU A 48 16.42 1.56 3.25
CA GLU A 48 17.24 0.57 3.94
C GLU A 48 16.46 -0.21 5.01
N GLU A 49 15.64 0.51 5.79
CA GLU A 49 14.96 -0.10 6.94
C GLU A 49 13.45 -0.16 6.82
N ALA A 50 12.86 0.47 5.78
CA ALA A 50 11.41 0.57 5.70
C ALA A 50 10.96 0.84 4.27
N ILE A 51 9.66 0.71 4.05
CA ILE A 51 9.05 0.90 2.74
C ILE A 51 7.93 1.93 2.87
N THR A 52 7.80 2.78 1.85
CA THR A 52 6.65 3.66 1.69
C THR A 52 5.88 3.23 0.45
N VAL A 53 4.57 3.01 0.61
CA VAL A 53 3.69 2.63 -0.48
C VAL A 53 2.86 3.83 -0.88
N VAL A 54 2.80 4.12 -2.18
CA VAL A 54 1.97 5.20 -2.72
C VAL A 54 1.07 4.60 -3.78
N ASP A 55 -0.23 4.80 -3.62
CA ASP A 55 -1.22 4.33 -4.57
C ASP A 55 -1.95 5.53 -5.15
N PHE A 56 -2.02 5.61 -6.47
CA PHE A 56 -2.61 6.74 -7.18
C PHE A 56 -4.07 6.44 -7.49
N LYS A 57 -4.95 7.39 -7.15
CA LYS A 57 -6.38 7.23 -7.37
C LYS A 57 -6.90 8.34 -8.27
N THR A 58 -7.76 7.97 -9.20
CA THR A 58 -8.40 8.89 -10.14
C THR A 58 -9.81 9.23 -9.72
N ASP A 59 -10.26 8.76 -8.57
CA ASP A 59 -11.60 9.03 -8.04
C ASP A 59 -11.85 10.52 -7.92
N ARG A 60 -13.07 10.93 -8.19
CA ARG A 60 -13.49 12.29 -7.93
C ARG A 60 -13.93 12.36 -6.47
N VAL A 61 -13.15 13.08 -5.68
CA VAL A 61 -13.44 13.27 -4.26
C VAL A 61 -13.45 14.76 -3.94
N THR A 62 -14.15 15.10 -2.85
CA THR A 62 -14.15 16.46 -2.31
C THR A 62 -13.42 16.45 -0.98
N GLN A 63 -13.20 17.63 -0.42
CA GLN A 63 -12.61 17.71 0.93
C GLN A 63 -13.48 16.99 1.96
N ASP A 64 -14.80 16.96 1.73
CA ASP A 64 -15.73 16.30 2.66
C ASP A 64 -15.78 14.79 2.48
N SER A 65 -15.51 14.27 1.29
CA SER A 65 -15.62 12.84 1.01
C SER A 65 -14.30 12.08 0.96
N ILE A 66 -13.18 12.80 0.96
CA ILE A 66 -11.88 12.17 0.78
C ILE A 66 -11.54 11.17 1.88
N ALA A 67 -11.86 11.51 3.14
CA ALA A 67 -11.58 10.60 4.26
C ALA A 67 -12.37 9.31 4.16
N GLN A 68 -13.62 9.40 3.74
CA GLN A 68 -14.50 8.25 3.56
C GLN A 68 -13.98 7.37 2.41
N ARG A 69 -13.53 7.98 1.32
CA ARG A 69 -12.98 7.22 0.20
C ARG A 69 -11.66 6.55 0.58
N ALA A 70 -10.84 7.21 1.40
CA ALA A 70 -9.62 6.60 1.90
C ALA A 70 -9.92 5.36 2.74
N GLU A 71 -10.97 5.41 3.57
CA GLU A 71 -11.41 4.24 4.35
C GLU A 71 -11.85 3.10 3.44
N TYR A 72 -12.50 3.43 2.34
CA TYR A 72 -12.90 2.42 1.36
C TYR A 72 -11.71 1.66 0.82
N TYR A 73 -10.58 2.33 0.60
CA TYR A 73 -9.38 1.71 0.05
C TYR A 73 -8.45 1.11 1.11
N ARG A 74 -8.74 1.30 2.40
CA ARG A 74 -7.88 0.80 3.47
C ARG A 74 -7.53 -0.68 3.33
N PRO A 75 -8.50 -1.59 3.10
CA PRO A 75 -8.15 -3.01 2.95
C PRO A 75 -7.17 -3.27 1.81
N GLN A 76 -7.31 -2.55 0.71
CA GLN A 76 -6.42 -2.72 -0.44
C GLN A 76 -4.99 -2.33 -0.10
N VAL A 77 -4.79 -1.16 0.51
CA VAL A 77 -3.43 -0.71 0.84
C VAL A 77 -2.82 -1.53 1.95
N GLN A 78 -3.63 -2.04 2.88
CA GLN A 78 -3.13 -2.94 3.92
C GLN A 78 -2.65 -4.26 3.31
N ALA A 79 -3.38 -4.79 2.32
CA ALA A 79 -2.94 -5.99 1.62
C ALA A 79 -1.63 -5.74 0.89
N TYR A 80 -1.47 -4.58 0.26
CA TYR A 80 -0.22 -4.21 -0.39
C TYR A 80 0.92 -4.12 0.62
N ALA A 81 0.67 -3.49 1.76
CA ALA A 81 1.68 -3.36 2.80
C ALA A 81 2.12 -4.72 3.32
N ASN A 82 1.17 -5.63 3.56
CA ASN A 82 1.48 -6.98 4.01
C ASN A 82 2.31 -7.74 2.97
N ALA A 83 1.94 -7.61 1.70
CA ALA A 83 2.67 -8.29 0.61
C ALA A 83 4.11 -7.79 0.53
N LEU A 84 4.32 -6.49 0.55
CA LEU A 84 5.67 -5.93 0.43
C LEU A 84 6.51 -6.23 1.67
N THR A 85 5.91 -6.19 2.85
CA THR A 85 6.61 -6.59 4.07
C THR A 85 7.10 -8.03 3.96
N HIS A 86 6.28 -8.92 3.42
CA HIS A 86 6.64 -10.32 3.22
C HIS A 86 7.75 -10.48 2.20
N ILE A 87 7.63 -9.79 1.06
CA ILE A 87 8.57 -9.94 -0.05
C ILE A 87 9.95 -9.37 0.30
N PHE A 88 9.99 -8.18 0.88
CA PHE A 88 11.24 -7.46 1.14
C PHE A 88 11.77 -7.65 2.55
N GLN A 89 11.01 -8.29 3.43
CA GLN A 89 11.39 -8.50 4.83
C GLN A 89 11.71 -7.19 5.53
N LYS A 90 10.90 -6.15 5.23
CA LYS A 90 11.02 -4.82 5.81
C LYS A 90 9.65 -4.30 6.17
N PRO A 91 9.52 -3.52 7.26
CA PRO A 91 8.22 -2.95 7.59
C PRO A 91 7.81 -1.87 6.59
N VAL A 92 6.51 -1.75 6.37
CA VAL A 92 5.95 -0.63 5.62
C VAL A 92 5.61 0.45 6.63
N LYS A 93 6.34 1.56 6.60
CA LYS A 93 6.17 2.64 7.56
C LYS A 93 5.07 3.61 7.19
N GLN A 94 4.68 3.64 5.92
CA GLN A 94 3.71 4.60 5.43
C GLN A 94 2.98 4.04 4.22
N THR A 95 1.66 4.20 4.19
CA THR A 95 0.83 3.91 3.02
C THR A 95 0.08 5.19 2.68
N ILE A 96 0.22 5.65 1.44
CA ILE A 96 -0.32 6.93 0.99
C ILE A 96 -1.23 6.71 -0.20
N LEU A 97 -2.41 7.32 -0.15
CA LEU A 97 -3.29 7.44 -1.31
C LEU A 97 -3.16 8.85 -1.84
N TYR A 98 -2.89 8.98 -3.13
CA TYR A 98 -2.84 10.28 -3.78
C TYR A 98 -4.02 10.40 -4.75
N PHE A 99 -4.88 11.37 -4.49
CA PHE A 99 -6.07 11.62 -5.31
C PHE A 99 -5.78 12.76 -6.28
N PHE A 100 -5.62 12.43 -7.55
CA PHE A 100 -5.24 13.40 -8.59
C PHE A 100 -6.25 14.53 -8.73
N GLN A 101 -7.53 14.20 -8.67
CA GLN A 101 -8.60 15.18 -8.90
C GLN A 101 -8.57 16.32 -7.88
N LEU A 102 -8.18 16.02 -6.65
CA LEU A 102 -8.14 17.01 -5.58
C LEU A 102 -6.73 17.45 -5.24
N ASP A 103 -5.73 16.80 -5.85
CA ASP A 103 -4.31 17.04 -5.55
C ASP A 103 -4.05 16.91 -4.05
N ARG A 104 -4.50 15.80 -3.46
CA ARG A 104 -4.41 15.56 -2.03
C ARG A 104 -3.83 14.20 -1.72
N TRP A 105 -3.03 14.18 -0.68
CA TRP A 105 -2.44 12.98 -0.11
C TRP A 105 -3.22 12.58 1.13
N VAL A 106 -3.45 11.28 1.31
CA VAL A 106 -4.05 10.76 2.53
C VAL A 106 -3.19 9.61 3.00
N GLU A 107 -2.68 9.69 4.23
CA GLU A 107 -1.98 8.57 4.84
C GLU A 107 -3.01 7.62 5.42
N VAL A 108 -2.87 6.34 5.10
CA VAL A 108 -3.78 5.28 5.56
C VAL A 108 -3.00 4.36 6.49
N GLU A 109 -3.53 4.18 7.69
CA GLU A 109 -2.91 3.30 8.69
C GLU A 109 -3.48 1.90 8.67
#